data_79d62691c292f14b65fcd265d449291a
#
_entry.id   79d62691c292f14b65fcd265d449291a
#
_cell.length_a   1.000
_cell.length_b   1.000
_cell.length_c   1.000
_cell.angle_alpha   90.00
_cell.angle_beta   90.00
_cell.angle_gamma   90.00
#
_symmetry.space_group_name_H-M   'P 1'
#
loop_
_entity.id
_entity.type
_entity.pdbx_description
1 polymer ?
#
loop_
_entity_poly.entity_id
_entity_poly.type
_entity_poly.pdbx_seq_one_letter_code
_entity_poly.pdbx_strand_id
1 'polypeptide(L)'
;VYEFIEAAKIVKKKFPETHFCMLGHLDLHNPGSLTIERLNDLKCNNIIELPGHVDNVQEWLAKASVFVLPSWREGFPRSTQEAMAMGRAVITSDVPGCRDTVVDGVNGFLIKPRSSHALAEKMLCFLHQPELITQMGNASHQIALQQFDSSIVNSKLMKILRVDFENTKSNVC
;
A
#
# COMPACT_ATOMS: atom_id res chain seq x y z
N VAL A 1 11.03 4.89 0.76
CA VAL A 1 11.79 4.00 -0.13
C VAL A 1 12.92 3.33 0.63
N TYR A 2 13.80 4.07 1.29
CA TYR A 2 14.96 3.53 2.02
C TYR A 2 14.57 2.54 3.13
N GLU A 3 13.51 2.83 3.86
CA GLU A 3 12.98 1.94 4.91
C GLU A 3 12.58 0.58 4.37
N PHE A 4 11.95 0.55 3.20
CA PHE A 4 11.55 -0.68 2.54
C PHE A 4 12.75 -1.52 2.12
N ILE A 5 13.76 -0.88 1.54
CA ILE A 5 14.98 -1.54 1.10
C ILE A 5 15.73 -2.17 2.29
N GLU A 6 15.93 -1.41 3.36
CA GLU A 6 16.65 -1.92 4.52
C GLU A 6 15.84 -3.00 5.26
N ALA A 7 14.50 -2.87 5.31
CA ALA A 7 13.64 -3.91 5.85
C ALA A 7 13.72 -5.20 5.01
N ALA A 8 13.68 -5.09 3.68
CA ALA A 8 13.83 -6.24 2.79
C ALA A 8 15.16 -6.98 2.99
N LYS A 9 16.26 -6.25 3.19
CA LYS A 9 17.56 -6.86 3.52
C LYS A 9 17.53 -7.62 4.85
N ILE A 10 16.88 -7.06 5.88
CA ILE A 10 16.74 -7.71 7.19
C ILE A 10 15.94 -9.00 7.04
N VAL A 11 14.82 -8.94 6.32
CA VAL A 11 13.96 -10.10 6.11
C VAL A 11 14.66 -11.19 5.31
N LYS A 12 15.32 -10.85 4.19
CA LYS A 12 16.04 -11.83 3.35
C LYS A 12 17.16 -12.56 4.07
N LYS A 13 17.75 -11.99 5.10
CA LYS A 13 18.75 -12.71 5.95
C LYS A 13 18.15 -13.91 6.68
N LYS A 14 16.83 -13.86 7.02
CA LYS A 14 16.12 -14.93 7.73
C LYS A 14 15.28 -15.80 6.79
N PHE A 15 14.72 -15.18 5.74
CA PHE A 15 13.85 -15.79 4.75
C PHE A 15 14.34 -15.41 3.34
N PRO A 16 15.38 -16.07 2.80
CA PRO A 16 16.00 -15.73 1.52
C PRO A 16 15.04 -15.78 0.33
N GLU A 17 14.07 -16.69 0.38
CA GLU A 17 13.09 -16.92 -0.69
C GLU A 17 11.97 -15.86 -0.73
N THR A 18 11.95 -14.89 0.19
CA THR A 18 10.94 -13.83 0.16
C THR A 18 11.17 -12.92 -1.04
N HIS A 19 10.13 -12.71 -1.84
CA HIS A 19 10.17 -11.79 -2.97
C HIS A 19 9.69 -10.40 -2.55
N PHE A 20 10.46 -9.40 -2.95
CA PHE A 20 10.13 -8.00 -2.79
C PHE A 20 10.06 -7.33 -4.14
N CYS A 21 9.00 -6.56 -4.36
CA CYS A 21 8.82 -5.79 -5.58
C CYS A 21 8.50 -4.33 -5.23
N MET A 22 9.06 -3.39 -5.97
CA MET A 22 8.78 -1.97 -5.81
C MET A 22 8.48 -1.36 -7.17
N LEU A 23 7.24 -0.90 -7.32
CA LEU A 23 6.75 -0.24 -8.53
C LEU A 23 7.00 1.27 -8.47
N GLY A 24 7.24 1.88 -9.60
CA GLY A 24 7.34 3.32 -9.75
C GLY A 24 8.53 3.80 -10.55
N HIS A 25 8.51 5.08 -10.88
CA HIS A 25 9.62 5.76 -11.53
C HIS A 25 10.65 6.26 -10.55
N LEU A 26 11.88 6.35 -11.03
CA LEU A 26 12.92 7.13 -10.39
C LEU A 26 12.63 8.62 -10.65
N ASP A 27 12.25 9.35 -9.61
CA ASP A 27 12.07 10.80 -9.69
C ASP A 27 13.37 11.51 -9.23
N LEU A 28 14.20 11.88 -10.19
CA LEU A 28 15.49 12.53 -9.91
C LEU A 28 15.36 13.90 -9.28
N HIS A 29 14.17 14.54 -9.36
CA HIS A 29 13.91 15.85 -8.75
C HIS A 29 13.41 15.74 -7.31
N ASN A 30 13.08 14.53 -6.85
CA ASN A 30 12.66 14.30 -5.48
C ASN A 30 13.86 13.98 -4.58
N PRO A 31 14.17 14.81 -3.57
CA PRO A 31 15.30 14.57 -2.66
C PRO A 31 15.20 13.23 -1.90
N GLY A 32 14.01 12.66 -1.79
CA GLY A 32 13.77 11.35 -1.17
C GLY A 32 13.90 10.16 -2.13
N SER A 33 14.21 10.41 -3.40
CA SER A 33 14.36 9.37 -4.41
C SER A 33 15.68 8.60 -4.26
N LEU A 34 15.71 7.40 -4.85
CA LEU A 34 16.96 6.62 -4.91
C LEU A 34 17.95 7.26 -5.86
N THR A 35 19.24 7.20 -5.53
CA THR A 35 20.30 7.49 -6.47
C THR A 35 20.43 6.37 -7.50
N ILE A 36 20.97 6.71 -8.69
CA ILE A 36 21.22 5.72 -9.75
C ILE A 36 22.17 4.62 -9.26
N GLU A 37 23.18 4.97 -8.49
CA GLU A 37 24.13 4.01 -7.90
C GLU A 37 23.40 3.01 -6.99
N ARG A 38 22.52 3.50 -6.11
CA ARG A 38 21.74 2.65 -5.20
C ARG A 38 20.79 1.75 -5.95
N LEU A 39 20.18 2.26 -7.03
CA LEU A 39 19.30 1.47 -7.89
C LEU A 39 20.07 0.31 -8.55
N ASN A 40 21.27 0.58 -9.05
CA ASN A 40 22.13 -0.44 -9.66
C ASN A 40 22.56 -1.50 -8.63
N ASP A 41 22.94 -1.10 -7.43
CA ASP A 41 23.24 -2.02 -6.33
C ASP A 41 22.08 -2.97 -6.02
N LEU A 42 20.86 -2.45 -5.97
CA LEU A 42 19.66 -3.25 -5.69
C LEU A 42 19.39 -4.27 -6.80
N LYS A 43 19.59 -3.87 -8.06
CA LYS A 43 19.45 -4.76 -9.22
C LYS A 43 20.52 -5.87 -9.21
N CYS A 44 21.77 -5.51 -8.96
CA CYS A 44 22.87 -6.47 -8.94
C CYS A 44 22.74 -7.52 -7.82
N ASN A 45 22.20 -7.13 -6.68
CA ASN A 45 22.08 -8.02 -5.52
C ASN A 45 20.77 -8.79 -5.44
N ASN A 46 19.85 -8.63 -6.41
CA ASN A 46 18.55 -9.33 -6.46
C ASN A 46 17.74 -9.24 -5.18
N ILE A 47 17.86 -8.13 -4.43
CA ILE A 47 17.15 -7.95 -3.17
C ILE A 47 15.70 -7.58 -3.41
N ILE A 48 15.45 -6.70 -4.41
CA ILE A 48 14.14 -6.16 -4.75
C ILE A 48 14.01 -6.16 -6.27
N GLU A 49 12.89 -6.65 -6.76
CA GLU A 49 12.47 -6.52 -8.16
C GLU A 49 12.01 -5.07 -8.41
N LEU A 50 12.52 -4.46 -9.49
CA LEU A 50 12.29 -3.07 -9.84
C LEU A 50 11.79 -2.98 -11.29
N PRO A 51 10.49 -3.26 -11.55
CA PRO A 51 9.92 -3.21 -12.90
C PRO A 51 9.86 -1.80 -13.50
N GLY A 52 9.97 -0.77 -12.65
CA GLY A 52 9.76 0.61 -13.04
C GLY A 52 8.28 1.00 -13.04
N HIS A 53 7.89 1.85 -13.98
CA HIS A 53 6.48 2.19 -14.19
C HIS A 53 5.73 1.04 -14.82
N VAL A 54 4.52 0.80 -14.35
CA VAL A 54 3.61 -0.22 -14.89
C VAL A 54 2.23 0.39 -15.05
N ASP A 55 1.55 0.08 -16.14
CA ASP A 55 0.18 0.54 -16.41
C ASP A 55 -0.86 -0.37 -15.72
N ASN A 56 -0.50 -1.62 -15.44
CA ASN A 56 -1.36 -2.66 -14.92
C ASN A 56 -1.07 -2.97 -13.43
N VAL A 57 -1.09 -1.96 -12.59
CA VAL A 57 -0.83 -2.11 -11.12
C VAL A 57 -1.66 -3.22 -10.49
N GLN A 58 -2.88 -3.44 -10.96
CA GLN A 58 -3.79 -4.47 -10.46
C GLN A 58 -3.22 -5.90 -10.61
N GLU A 59 -2.53 -6.20 -11.72
CA GLU A 59 -1.89 -7.51 -11.91
C GLU A 59 -0.74 -7.75 -10.92
N TRP A 60 -0.02 -6.70 -10.57
CA TRP A 60 1.03 -6.77 -9.56
C TRP A 60 0.46 -6.93 -8.16
N LEU A 61 -0.61 -6.20 -7.84
CA LEU A 61 -1.33 -6.37 -6.58
C LEU A 61 -1.94 -7.77 -6.47
N ALA A 62 -2.44 -8.35 -7.56
CA ALA A 62 -2.99 -9.70 -7.56
C ALA A 62 -1.94 -10.77 -7.19
N LYS A 63 -0.67 -10.56 -7.55
CA LYS A 63 0.46 -11.45 -7.24
C LYS A 63 1.04 -11.21 -5.84
N ALA A 64 0.83 -10.02 -5.28
CA ALA A 64 1.37 -9.65 -3.97
C ALA A 64 0.60 -10.33 -2.83
N SER A 65 1.28 -10.76 -1.79
CA SER A 65 0.67 -11.25 -0.55
C SER A 65 0.35 -10.10 0.40
N VAL A 66 1.26 -9.14 0.51
CA VAL A 66 1.18 -7.99 1.43
C VAL A 66 1.54 -6.73 0.67
N PHE A 67 0.76 -5.67 0.84
CA PHE A 67 1.06 -4.34 0.34
C PHE A 67 1.79 -3.52 1.41
N VAL A 68 2.83 -2.78 1.02
CA VAL A 68 3.67 -2.03 1.95
C VAL A 68 3.84 -0.60 1.47
N LEU A 69 3.44 0.37 2.31
CA LEU A 69 3.59 1.81 2.04
C LEU A 69 4.21 2.52 3.25
N PRO A 70 5.55 2.55 3.39
CA PRO A 70 6.23 3.19 4.53
C PRO A 70 6.44 4.69 4.30
N SER A 71 5.36 5.40 3.96
CA SER A 71 5.40 6.83 3.67
C SER A 71 5.60 7.67 4.92
N TRP A 72 6.23 8.82 4.76
CA TRP A 72 6.41 9.81 5.83
C TRP A 72 5.25 10.80 5.90
N ARG A 73 4.55 10.97 4.80
CA ARG A 73 3.43 11.89 4.65
C ARG A 73 2.55 11.45 3.50
N GLU A 74 1.27 11.35 3.75
CA GLU A 74 0.24 11.06 2.74
C GLU A 74 -1.00 11.92 3.04
N GLY A 75 -1.75 12.24 2.01
CA GLY A 75 -3.09 12.79 2.17
C GLY A 75 -4.09 11.67 2.49
N PHE A 76 -4.37 10.84 1.50
CA PHE A 76 -5.17 9.62 1.61
C PHE A 76 -4.76 8.67 0.47
N PRO A 77 -3.85 7.72 0.72
CA PRO A 77 -3.14 6.99 -0.33
C PRO A 77 -4.06 6.09 -1.15
N ARG A 78 -4.22 6.40 -2.44
CA ARG A 78 -5.01 5.58 -3.38
C ARG A 78 -4.45 4.18 -3.53
N SER A 79 -3.12 4.05 -3.58
CA SER A 79 -2.45 2.76 -3.70
C SER A 79 -2.80 1.79 -2.56
N THR A 80 -2.97 2.31 -1.34
CA THR A 80 -3.44 1.50 -0.21
C THR A 80 -4.88 1.07 -0.40
N GLN A 81 -5.76 1.97 -0.86
CA GLN A 81 -7.17 1.64 -1.12
C GLN A 81 -7.30 0.59 -2.23
N GLU A 82 -6.52 0.71 -3.30
CA GLU A 82 -6.47 -0.28 -4.39
C GLU A 82 -5.99 -1.65 -3.89
N ALA A 83 -4.93 -1.68 -3.08
CA ALA A 83 -4.44 -2.91 -2.47
C ALA A 83 -5.48 -3.54 -1.54
N MET A 84 -6.17 -2.75 -0.73
CA MET A 84 -7.27 -3.20 0.12
C MET A 84 -8.44 -3.76 -0.69
N ALA A 85 -8.84 -3.08 -1.76
CA ALA A 85 -9.89 -3.55 -2.67
C ALA A 85 -9.54 -4.89 -3.31
N MET A 86 -8.24 -5.14 -3.56
CA MET A 86 -7.70 -6.42 -4.04
C MET A 86 -7.52 -7.46 -2.91
N GLY A 87 -7.95 -7.16 -1.69
CA GLY A 87 -7.83 -8.08 -0.56
C GLY A 87 -6.40 -8.31 -0.08
N ARG A 88 -5.54 -7.30 -0.17
CA ARG A 88 -4.17 -7.40 0.35
C ARG A 88 -4.12 -6.92 1.80
N ALA A 89 -3.41 -7.66 2.65
CA ALA A 89 -3.01 -7.17 3.96
C ALA A 89 -2.05 -5.98 3.77
N VAL A 90 -2.09 -5.00 4.68
CA VAL A 90 -1.36 -3.74 4.51
C VAL A 90 -0.37 -3.53 5.65
N ILE A 91 0.85 -3.09 5.32
CA ILE A 91 1.76 -2.46 6.30
C ILE A 91 1.96 -1.01 5.87
N THR A 92 1.65 -0.06 6.74
CA THR A 92 1.85 1.36 6.46
C THR A 92 2.35 2.12 7.68
N SER A 93 2.88 3.33 7.46
CA SER A 93 3.35 4.18 8.56
C SER A 93 2.18 4.77 9.33
N ASP A 94 2.35 4.93 10.66
CA ASP A 94 1.41 5.63 11.54
C ASP A 94 1.54 7.15 11.36
N VAL A 95 1.07 7.64 10.22
CA VAL A 95 0.99 9.05 9.86
C VAL A 95 -0.41 9.39 9.37
N PRO A 96 -0.85 10.67 9.42
CA PRO A 96 -2.14 11.07 8.85
C PRO A 96 -2.30 10.60 7.40
N GLY A 97 -3.51 10.21 7.04
CA GLY A 97 -3.82 9.63 5.74
C GLY A 97 -3.54 8.13 5.65
N CYS A 98 -2.34 7.68 6.04
CA CYS A 98 -2.02 6.25 6.09
C CYS A 98 -2.83 5.53 7.19
N ARG A 99 -2.83 6.06 8.42
CA ARG A 99 -3.57 5.47 9.54
C ARG A 99 -5.07 5.42 9.32
N ASP A 100 -5.59 6.27 8.45
CA ASP A 100 -7.02 6.31 8.13
C ASP A 100 -7.45 5.13 7.22
N THR A 101 -6.48 4.41 6.67
CA THR A 101 -6.73 3.23 5.83
C THR A 101 -6.53 1.91 6.57
N VAL A 102 -5.76 1.89 7.67
CA VAL A 102 -5.40 0.66 8.38
C VAL A 102 -5.86 0.70 9.84
N VAL A 103 -6.60 -0.31 10.22
CA VAL A 103 -6.91 -0.62 11.63
C VAL A 103 -5.87 -1.64 12.09
N ASP A 104 -4.97 -1.21 12.97
CA ASP A 104 -3.81 -2.00 13.41
C ASP A 104 -4.23 -3.35 13.99
N GLY A 105 -3.61 -4.43 13.51
CA GLY A 105 -3.92 -5.80 13.89
C GLY A 105 -5.20 -6.39 13.26
N VAL A 106 -5.98 -5.62 12.48
CA VAL A 106 -7.24 -6.08 11.86
C VAL A 106 -7.07 -6.31 10.36
N ASN A 107 -6.68 -5.29 9.60
CA ASN A 107 -6.47 -5.39 8.16
C ASN A 107 -5.01 -5.16 7.76
N GLY A 108 -4.12 -5.05 8.73
CA GLY A 108 -2.71 -4.81 8.52
C GLY A 108 -2.02 -4.31 9.77
N PHE A 109 -0.86 -3.69 9.59
CA PHE A 109 -0.07 -3.14 10.67
C PHE A 109 0.29 -1.68 10.44
N LEU A 110 0.23 -0.89 11.51
CA LEU A 110 0.79 0.46 11.59
C LEU A 110 2.21 0.38 12.16
N ILE A 111 3.14 1.05 11.52
CA ILE A 111 4.53 1.11 11.98
C ILE A 111 4.95 2.54 12.26
N LYS A 112 5.91 2.70 13.17
CA LYS A 112 6.55 4.00 13.38
C LYS A 112 7.21 4.47 12.08
N PRO A 113 6.94 5.70 11.62
CA PRO A 113 7.58 6.23 10.41
C PRO A 113 9.11 6.28 10.56
N ARG A 114 9.81 6.16 9.45
CA ARG A 114 11.29 6.18 9.37
C ARG A 114 11.97 5.04 10.15
N SER A 115 11.31 3.90 10.30
CA SER A 115 11.85 2.74 10.99
C SER A 115 11.82 1.50 10.11
N SER A 116 12.95 1.21 9.47
CA SER A 116 13.15 -0.02 8.70
C SER A 116 13.05 -1.27 9.58
N HIS A 117 13.45 -1.14 10.85
CA HIS A 117 13.39 -2.26 11.81
C HIS A 117 11.95 -2.62 12.17
N ALA A 118 11.12 -1.62 12.51
CA ALA A 118 9.70 -1.84 12.77
C ALA A 118 8.99 -2.41 11.53
N LEU A 119 9.35 -1.94 10.33
CA LEU A 119 8.82 -2.49 9.08
C LEU A 119 9.21 -3.96 8.90
N ALA A 120 10.48 -4.29 9.09
CA ALA A 120 10.98 -5.67 8.99
C ALA A 120 10.31 -6.60 10.02
N GLU A 121 10.09 -6.15 11.26
CA GLU A 121 9.37 -6.92 12.28
C GLU A 121 7.95 -7.29 11.82
N LYS A 122 7.20 -6.35 11.25
CA LYS A 122 5.85 -6.63 10.76
C LYS A 122 5.83 -7.51 9.50
N MET A 123 6.82 -7.37 8.61
CA MET A 123 7.01 -8.31 7.50
C MET A 123 7.29 -9.73 8.02
N LEU A 124 8.16 -9.86 9.03
CA LEU A 124 8.47 -11.15 9.66
C LEU A 124 7.25 -11.76 10.38
N CYS A 125 6.35 -10.95 10.96
CA CYS A 125 5.09 -11.47 11.52
C CYS A 125 4.28 -12.25 10.46
N PHE A 126 4.14 -11.72 9.25
CA PHE A 126 3.43 -12.42 8.17
C PHE A 126 4.15 -13.70 7.70
N LEU A 127 5.49 -13.71 7.73
CA LEU A 127 6.27 -14.90 7.35
C LEU A 127 6.20 -15.99 8.42
N HIS A 128 6.11 -15.61 9.69
CA HIS A 128 5.95 -16.56 10.80
C HIS A 128 4.50 -17.05 10.97
N GLN A 129 3.52 -16.24 10.56
CA GLN A 129 2.09 -16.50 10.70
C GLN A 129 1.39 -16.21 9.36
N PRO A 130 1.56 -17.08 8.34
CA PRO A 130 1.01 -16.85 6.99
C PRO A 130 -0.51 -16.73 6.96
N GLU A 131 -1.22 -17.31 7.91
CA GLU A 131 -2.68 -17.19 8.05
C GLU A 131 -3.16 -15.75 8.22
N LEU A 132 -2.33 -14.89 8.83
CA LEU A 132 -2.64 -13.46 8.97
C LEU A 132 -2.79 -12.76 7.62
N ILE A 133 -2.10 -13.22 6.58
CA ILE A 133 -2.19 -12.65 5.22
C ILE A 133 -3.63 -12.74 4.73
N THR A 134 -4.23 -13.93 4.84
CA THR A 134 -5.61 -14.16 4.39
C THR A 134 -6.61 -13.46 5.30
N GLN A 135 -6.43 -13.53 6.61
CA GLN A 135 -7.33 -12.89 7.57
C GLN A 135 -7.37 -11.37 7.39
N MET A 136 -6.21 -10.74 7.38
CA MET A 136 -6.09 -9.28 7.23
C MET A 136 -6.44 -8.82 5.81
N GLY A 137 -6.14 -9.63 4.79
CA GLY A 137 -6.53 -9.36 3.42
C GLY A 137 -8.05 -9.33 3.25
N ASN A 138 -8.76 -10.31 3.82
CA ASN A 138 -10.22 -10.32 3.82
C ASN A 138 -10.80 -9.10 4.56
N ALA A 139 -10.24 -8.75 5.71
CA ALA A 139 -10.65 -7.56 6.44
C ALA A 139 -10.40 -6.27 5.64
N SER A 140 -9.25 -6.16 4.95
CA SER A 140 -8.94 -5.07 4.03
C SER A 140 -10.01 -4.92 2.97
N HIS A 141 -10.39 -6.01 2.31
CA HIS A 141 -11.42 -6.00 1.27
C HIS A 141 -12.76 -5.52 1.80
N GLN A 142 -13.19 -6.02 2.96
CA GLN A 142 -14.45 -5.59 3.58
C GLN A 142 -14.46 -4.10 3.94
N ILE A 143 -13.36 -3.60 4.51
CA ILE A 143 -13.22 -2.17 4.82
C ILE A 143 -13.24 -1.33 3.53
N ALA A 144 -12.56 -1.77 2.47
CA ALA A 144 -12.55 -1.07 1.19
C ALA A 144 -13.96 -0.96 0.60
N LEU A 145 -14.72 -2.04 0.57
CA LEU A 145 -16.11 -2.05 0.09
C LEU A 145 -17.03 -1.13 0.90
N GLN A 146 -16.83 -1.05 2.21
CA GLN A 146 -17.70 -0.27 3.10
C GLN A 146 -17.37 1.23 3.11
N GLN A 147 -16.12 1.59 2.87
CA GLN A 147 -15.64 2.95 3.09
C GLN A 147 -15.19 3.67 1.83
N PHE A 148 -14.60 2.94 0.86
CA PHE A 148 -13.89 3.51 -0.29
C PHE A 148 -14.58 3.24 -1.61
N ASP A 149 -15.69 2.50 -1.61
CA ASP A 149 -16.49 2.33 -2.81
C ASP A 149 -16.96 3.69 -3.34
N SER A 150 -16.77 3.91 -4.63
CA SER A 150 -17.06 5.20 -5.27
C SER A 150 -18.54 5.61 -5.13
N SER A 151 -19.46 4.66 -5.12
CA SER A 151 -20.89 4.92 -4.94
C SER A 151 -21.19 5.43 -3.53
N ILE A 152 -20.53 4.84 -2.51
CA ILE A 152 -20.67 5.26 -1.12
C ILE A 152 -20.07 6.64 -0.91
N VAL A 153 -18.85 6.85 -1.44
CA VAL A 153 -18.14 8.14 -1.34
C VAL A 153 -18.96 9.24 -2.03
N ASN A 154 -19.43 8.98 -3.25
CA ASN A 154 -20.26 9.94 -3.99
C ASN A 154 -21.57 10.23 -3.26
N SER A 155 -22.26 9.22 -2.74
CA SER A 155 -23.49 9.42 -1.95
C SER A 155 -23.25 10.31 -0.72
N LYS A 156 -22.16 10.09 0.01
CA LYS A 156 -21.78 10.92 1.16
C LYS A 156 -21.47 12.36 0.73
N LEU A 157 -20.74 12.53 -0.37
CA LEU A 157 -20.37 13.84 -0.91
C LEU A 157 -21.61 14.63 -1.33
N MET A 158 -22.53 14.00 -2.06
CA MET A 158 -23.78 14.63 -2.51
C MET A 158 -24.65 15.08 -1.33
N LYS A 159 -24.75 14.26 -0.29
CA LYS A 159 -25.45 14.66 0.95
C LYS A 159 -24.81 15.88 1.60
N ILE A 160 -23.50 15.95 1.67
CA ILE A 160 -22.76 17.09 2.25
C ILE A 160 -23.01 18.37 1.39
N LEU A 161 -22.95 18.23 0.07
CA LEU A 161 -23.15 19.33 -0.88
C LEU A 161 -24.60 19.70 -1.04
N ARG A 162 -25.57 18.98 -0.44
CA ARG A 162 -27.04 19.18 -0.58
C ARG A 162 -27.48 19.16 -2.04
N VAL A 163 -26.89 18.31 -2.86
CA VAL A 163 -27.26 18.13 -4.27
C VAL A 163 -28.13 16.88 -4.37
N ASP A 164 -29.41 17.05 -4.75
CA ASP A 164 -30.32 15.94 -4.97
C ASP A 164 -30.19 15.43 -6.42
N PHE A 165 -29.98 14.14 -6.61
CA PHE A 165 -29.87 13.51 -7.92
C PHE A 165 -31.18 13.48 -8.72
N GLU A 166 -32.32 13.77 -8.11
CA GLU A 166 -33.63 13.67 -8.76
C GLU A 166 -33.89 14.76 -9.83
N ASN A 167 -33.08 15.85 -9.82
CA ASN A 167 -33.30 16.98 -10.74
C ASN A 167 -32.50 16.94 -12.05
N THR A 168 -31.66 15.95 -12.29
CA THR A 168 -30.81 15.91 -13.50
C THR A 168 -31.40 15.09 -14.65
N LYS A 169 -32.49 14.36 -14.46
CA LYS A 169 -33.14 13.57 -15.54
C LYS A 169 -34.23 14.29 -16.34
N SER A 170 -34.58 15.53 -16.02
CA SER A 170 -35.70 16.23 -16.66
C SER A 170 -35.30 17.32 -17.66
N ASN A 171 -34.02 17.52 -17.99
CA ASN A 171 -33.58 18.55 -18.94
C ASN A 171 -32.75 18.03 -20.11
N VAL A 172 -33.13 16.89 -20.69
CA VAL A 172 -32.70 16.51 -22.04
C VAL A 172 -33.95 16.24 -22.86
N CYS A 173 -34.48 17.31 -23.44
CA CYS A 173 -35.33 17.26 -24.64
C CYS A 173 -34.51 17.82 -25.82
#